data_d520ed7f44d80e68de01aa1d81ca7aa9
#
_entry.id   d520ed7f44d80e68de01aa1d81ca7aa9
#
_cell.length_a   1.000
_cell.length_b   1.000
_cell.length_c   1.000
_cell.angle_alpha   90.00
_cell.angle_beta   90.00
_cell.angle_gamma   90.00
#
_symmetry.space_group_name_H-M   'P 1'
#
loop_
_entity.id
_entity.type
_entity.pdbx_description
1 polymer ?
#
loop_
_entity_poly.entity_id
_entity_poly.type
_entity_poly.pdbx_seq_one_letter_code
_entity_poly.pdbx_strand_id
1 'polypeptide(L)'
;MKKNIKGFTLIELLVVVSLIGILSTLVVANMNSARERARDAQRKSDLRNIQTGLRLYYNDNSGYPPKAEMDAAWGTLWTKNGATYMNILPKDPLSPTQDYIYTYTDSENYILKACLENKSDDKGVLDATCTSGYKYEVRPWETKKLLP
;
A
#
# COMPACT_ATOMS: atom_id res chain seq x y z
N MET A 1 -8.81 -59.56 -24.10
CA MET A 1 -7.54 -59.02 -23.58
C MET A 1 -7.79 -58.41 -22.22
N LYS A 2 -7.23 -58.99 -21.11
CA LYS A 2 -7.32 -58.38 -19.78
C LYS A 2 -6.27 -57.25 -19.67
N LYS A 3 -6.74 -56.00 -19.54
CA LYS A 3 -5.89 -54.83 -19.33
C LYS A 3 -5.36 -54.90 -17.89
N ASN A 4 -4.06 -55.15 -17.70
CA ASN A 4 -3.42 -55.10 -16.38
C ASN A 4 -3.45 -53.63 -15.88
N ILE A 5 -4.35 -53.33 -14.96
CA ILE A 5 -4.39 -52.07 -14.25
C ILE A 5 -3.33 -52.19 -13.16
N LYS A 6 -2.20 -51.48 -13.32
CA LYS A 6 -1.20 -51.36 -12.26
C LYS A 6 -1.76 -50.46 -11.16
N GLY A 7 -1.95 -51.02 -9.98
CA GLY A 7 -2.35 -50.28 -8.79
C GLY A 7 -1.17 -49.51 -8.19
N PHE A 8 -1.47 -48.38 -7.53
CA PHE A 8 -0.50 -47.57 -6.79
C PHE A 8 -0.08 -48.28 -5.49
N THR A 9 1.19 -48.24 -5.16
CA THR A 9 1.68 -48.79 -3.90
C THR A 9 1.56 -47.78 -2.76
N LEU A 10 1.36 -48.30 -1.53
CA LEU A 10 1.30 -47.46 -0.32
C LEU A 10 2.57 -46.61 -0.11
N ILE A 11 3.73 -47.18 -0.48
CA ILE A 11 5.02 -46.50 -0.34
C ILE A 11 5.18 -45.34 -1.35
N GLU A 12 4.68 -45.50 -2.59
CA GLU A 12 4.71 -44.43 -3.58
C GLU A 12 3.88 -43.21 -3.10
N LEU A 13 2.70 -43.47 -2.52
CA LEU A 13 1.89 -42.40 -1.96
C LEU A 13 2.58 -41.72 -0.77
N LEU A 14 3.18 -42.50 0.14
CA LEU A 14 3.85 -41.99 1.32
C LEU A 14 5.05 -41.08 0.98
N VAL A 15 5.86 -41.50 -0.02
CA VAL A 15 7.00 -40.69 -0.50
C VAL A 15 6.53 -39.37 -1.09
N VAL A 16 5.47 -39.38 -1.93
CA VAL A 16 4.94 -38.17 -2.56
C VAL A 16 4.41 -37.17 -1.52
N VAL A 17 3.61 -37.62 -0.54
CA VAL A 17 3.08 -36.72 0.48
C VAL A 17 4.18 -36.16 1.37
N SER A 18 5.24 -36.95 1.65
CA SER A 18 6.40 -36.47 2.41
C SER A 18 7.15 -35.34 1.67
N LEU A 19 7.38 -35.54 0.35
CA LEU A 19 8.03 -34.51 -0.48
C LEU A 19 7.18 -33.23 -0.57
N ILE A 20 5.86 -33.36 -0.77
CA ILE A 20 4.95 -32.20 -0.78
C ILE A 20 4.99 -31.47 0.57
N GLY A 21 5.03 -32.20 1.68
CA GLY A 21 5.13 -31.63 3.02
C GLY A 21 6.37 -30.75 3.16
N ILE A 22 7.55 -31.27 2.75
CA ILE A 22 8.81 -30.51 2.82
C ILE A 22 8.76 -29.25 1.93
N LEU A 23 8.30 -29.39 0.69
CA LEU A 23 8.21 -28.24 -0.24
C LEU A 23 7.25 -27.18 0.26
N SER A 24 6.12 -27.59 0.83
CA SER A 24 5.11 -26.66 1.36
C SER A 24 5.65 -25.77 2.47
N THR A 25 6.52 -26.27 3.35
CA THR A 25 7.11 -25.46 4.43
C THR A 25 7.99 -24.34 3.90
N LEU A 26 8.75 -24.57 2.84
CA LEU A 26 9.61 -23.56 2.20
C LEU A 26 8.78 -22.46 1.52
N VAL A 27 7.67 -22.82 0.88
CA VAL A 27 6.76 -21.85 0.24
C VAL A 27 6.10 -20.94 1.27
N VAL A 28 5.58 -21.51 2.36
CA VAL A 28 4.90 -20.72 3.41
C VAL A 28 5.85 -19.73 4.08
N ALA A 29 7.10 -20.10 4.33
CA ALA A 29 8.08 -19.21 4.95
C ALA A 29 8.33 -17.93 4.14
N ASN A 30 8.31 -18.03 2.80
CA ASN A 30 8.55 -16.89 1.91
C ASN A 30 7.29 -16.04 1.61
N MET A 31 6.09 -16.60 1.88
CA MET A 31 4.83 -15.95 1.51
C MET A 31 4.57 -14.65 2.29
N ASN A 32 4.98 -14.57 3.55
CA ASN A 32 4.76 -13.38 4.37
C ASN A 32 5.53 -12.18 3.84
N SER A 33 6.81 -12.33 3.53
CA SER A 33 7.61 -11.22 2.97
C SER A 33 7.13 -10.79 1.58
N ALA A 34 6.60 -11.71 0.77
CA ALA A 34 5.98 -11.38 -0.50
C ALA A 34 4.71 -10.54 -0.32
N ARG A 35 3.87 -10.90 0.67
CA ARG A 35 2.66 -10.12 1.01
C ARG A 35 2.99 -8.72 1.54
N GLU A 36 4.00 -8.58 2.39
CA GLU A 36 4.47 -7.28 2.88
C GLU A 36 4.90 -6.38 1.72
N ARG A 37 5.73 -6.88 0.81
CA ARG A 37 6.16 -6.13 -0.39
C ARG A 37 4.99 -5.75 -1.30
N ALA A 38 4.01 -6.62 -1.45
CA ALA A 38 2.82 -6.35 -2.25
C ALA A 38 2.00 -5.21 -1.63
N ARG A 39 1.77 -5.22 -0.30
CA ARG A 39 1.08 -4.13 0.39
C ARG A 39 1.86 -2.82 0.32
N ASP A 40 3.18 -2.85 0.45
CA ASP A 40 4.02 -1.65 0.31
C ASP A 40 3.99 -1.07 -1.10
N ALA A 41 3.97 -1.92 -2.12
CA ALA A 41 3.78 -1.49 -3.50
C ALA A 41 2.41 -0.82 -3.70
N GLN A 42 1.35 -1.39 -3.11
CA GLN A 42 0.02 -0.80 -3.13
C GLN A 42 0.01 0.56 -2.41
N ARG A 43 0.57 0.69 -1.21
CA ARG A 43 0.70 1.96 -0.47
C ARG A 43 1.33 3.05 -1.32
N LYS A 44 2.45 2.74 -1.98
CA LYS A 44 3.13 3.69 -2.87
C LYS A 44 2.29 4.10 -4.07
N SER A 45 1.52 3.16 -4.62
CA SER A 45 0.59 3.46 -5.72
C SER A 45 -0.54 4.35 -5.24
N ASP A 46 -1.15 4.01 -4.10
CA ASP A 46 -2.25 4.77 -3.52
C ASP A 46 -1.84 6.20 -3.19
N LEU A 47 -0.68 6.40 -2.54
CA LEU A 47 -0.19 7.74 -2.22
C LEU A 47 0.04 8.60 -3.48
N ARG A 48 0.53 8.01 -4.57
CA ARG A 48 0.68 8.73 -5.85
C ARG A 48 -0.66 9.09 -6.49
N ASN A 49 -1.63 8.20 -6.40
CA ASN A 49 -2.98 8.47 -6.90
C ASN A 49 -3.66 9.58 -6.08
N ILE A 50 -3.54 9.53 -4.76
CA ILE A 50 -4.04 10.58 -3.86
C ILE A 50 -3.34 11.91 -4.15
N GLN A 51 -2.02 11.91 -4.36
CA GLN A 51 -1.26 13.11 -4.74
C GLN A 51 -1.81 13.73 -6.03
N THR A 52 -2.20 12.91 -7.00
CA THR A 52 -2.83 13.40 -8.24
C THR A 52 -4.19 14.04 -7.96
N GLY A 53 -5.02 13.39 -7.13
CA GLY A 53 -6.31 13.95 -6.69
C GLY A 53 -6.15 15.27 -5.92
N LEU A 54 -5.15 15.35 -5.02
CA LEU A 54 -4.81 16.56 -4.28
C LEU A 54 -4.40 17.71 -5.22
N ARG A 55 -3.68 17.41 -6.29
CA ARG A 55 -3.30 18.41 -7.29
C ARG A 55 -4.51 18.93 -8.07
N LEU A 56 -5.44 18.06 -8.44
CA LEU A 56 -6.70 18.49 -9.08
C LEU A 56 -7.50 19.37 -8.15
N TYR A 57 -7.62 18.96 -6.88
CA TYR A 57 -8.29 19.76 -5.85
C TYR A 57 -7.66 21.14 -5.70
N TYR A 58 -6.33 21.23 -5.65
CA TYR A 58 -5.60 22.50 -5.55
C TYR A 58 -5.90 23.42 -6.73
N ASN A 59 -5.92 22.89 -7.96
CA ASN A 59 -6.21 23.67 -9.15
C ASN A 59 -7.61 24.32 -9.11
N ASP A 60 -8.59 23.62 -8.55
CA ASP A 60 -9.98 24.10 -8.49
C ASP A 60 -10.25 25.02 -7.29
N ASN A 61 -9.54 24.82 -6.18
CA ASN A 61 -9.83 25.48 -4.91
C ASN A 61 -8.71 26.44 -4.44
N SER A 62 -7.62 26.61 -5.21
CA SER A 62 -6.46 27.46 -4.89
C SER A 62 -5.82 27.12 -3.54
N GLY A 63 -5.88 25.87 -3.12
CA GLY A 63 -5.31 25.39 -1.86
C GLY A 63 -5.58 23.91 -1.65
N TYR A 64 -4.75 23.26 -0.82
CA TYR A 64 -4.96 21.85 -0.44
C TYR A 64 -6.09 21.71 0.59
N PRO A 65 -6.79 20.56 0.63
CA PRO A 65 -7.89 20.35 1.54
C PRO A 65 -7.43 20.36 3.00
N PRO A 66 -8.21 20.97 3.92
CA PRO A 66 -7.91 20.87 5.35
C PRO A 66 -8.01 19.41 5.83
N LYS A 67 -7.27 19.09 6.91
CA LYS A 67 -7.20 17.71 7.44
C LYS A 67 -8.58 17.10 7.71
N ALA A 68 -9.53 17.86 8.25
CA ALA A 68 -10.87 17.37 8.55
C ALA A 68 -11.63 16.87 7.31
N GLU A 69 -11.44 17.52 6.16
CA GLU A 69 -12.04 17.12 4.89
C GLU A 69 -11.46 15.79 4.40
N MET A 70 -10.13 15.64 4.47
CA MET A 70 -9.47 14.40 4.11
C MET A 70 -9.84 13.26 5.05
N ASP A 71 -9.88 13.51 6.36
CA ASP A 71 -10.24 12.49 7.36
C ASP A 71 -11.66 11.95 7.15
N ALA A 72 -12.60 12.80 6.73
CA ALA A 72 -13.98 12.39 6.44
C ALA A 72 -14.10 11.60 5.12
N ALA A 73 -13.16 11.74 4.19
CA ALA A 73 -13.25 11.16 2.86
C ALA A 73 -12.62 9.75 2.75
N TRP A 74 -11.81 9.31 3.72
CA TRP A 74 -11.15 8.01 3.65
C TRP A 74 -12.13 6.84 3.44
N GLY A 75 -11.89 6.08 2.39
CA GLY A 75 -12.71 4.92 2.02
C GLY A 75 -14.03 5.27 1.35
N THR A 76 -14.28 6.54 1.03
CA THR A 76 -15.50 7.03 0.39
C THR A 76 -15.20 7.88 -0.84
N LEU A 77 -16.27 8.32 -1.50
CA LEU A 77 -16.20 9.27 -2.62
C LEU A 77 -15.68 10.62 -2.11
N TRP A 78 -14.61 11.13 -2.73
CA TRP A 78 -14.07 12.45 -2.41
C TRP A 78 -14.52 13.47 -3.45
N THR A 79 -15.43 14.34 -3.02
CA THR A 79 -16.03 15.41 -3.84
C THR A 79 -16.02 16.72 -3.11
N LYS A 80 -16.02 17.82 -3.87
CA LYS A 80 -16.26 19.18 -3.34
C LYS A 80 -16.84 20.07 -4.43
N ASN A 81 -17.83 20.87 -4.09
CA ASN A 81 -18.49 21.82 -5.00
C ASN A 81 -18.96 21.18 -6.31
N GLY A 82 -19.38 19.89 -6.29
CA GLY A 82 -19.81 19.14 -7.47
C GLY A 82 -18.67 18.52 -8.30
N ALA A 83 -17.41 18.82 -8.02
CA ALA A 83 -16.27 18.16 -8.63
C ALA A 83 -15.92 16.87 -7.87
N THR A 84 -15.58 15.81 -8.59
CA THR A 84 -15.12 14.53 -8.02
C THR A 84 -13.63 14.39 -8.24
N TYR A 85 -12.87 14.27 -7.15
CA TYR A 85 -11.40 14.12 -7.18
C TYR A 85 -10.98 12.66 -7.15
N MET A 86 -11.72 11.84 -6.39
CA MET A 86 -11.54 10.39 -6.39
C MET A 86 -12.88 9.68 -6.12
N ASN A 87 -13.17 8.63 -6.87
CA ASN A 87 -14.37 7.82 -6.64
C ASN A 87 -14.34 7.10 -5.29
N ILE A 88 -13.15 6.67 -4.89
CA ILE A 88 -12.89 6.11 -3.56
C ILE A 88 -11.51 6.61 -3.15
N LEU A 89 -11.43 7.36 -2.04
CA LEU A 89 -10.16 7.70 -1.40
C LEU A 89 -9.62 6.45 -0.70
N PRO A 90 -8.48 5.86 -1.14
CA PRO A 90 -8.06 4.57 -0.66
C PRO A 90 -7.68 4.61 0.83
N LYS A 91 -7.85 3.47 1.51
CA LYS A 91 -7.34 3.22 2.86
C LYS A 91 -6.14 2.28 2.81
N ASP A 92 -5.32 2.30 3.87
CA ASP A 92 -4.23 1.33 4.01
C ASP A 92 -4.77 -0.11 3.95
N PRO A 93 -4.05 -1.05 3.29
CA PRO A 93 -4.44 -2.46 3.24
C PRO A 93 -4.62 -3.13 4.61
N LEU A 94 -4.05 -2.55 5.66
CA LEU A 94 -4.17 -3.03 7.05
C LEU A 94 -5.11 -2.16 7.90
N SER A 95 -5.88 -1.24 7.30
CA SER A 95 -6.86 -0.44 8.05
C SER A 95 -7.88 -1.35 8.76
N PRO A 96 -8.26 -1.09 10.02
CA PRO A 96 -7.95 0.10 10.85
C PRO A 96 -6.68 -0.04 11.69
N THR A 97 -5.91 -1.13 11.59
CA THR A 97 -4.69 -1.34 12.39
C THR A 97 -3.58 -0.34 12.01
N GLN A 98 -3.53 0.02 10.74
CA GLN A 98 -2.62 1.02 10.18
C GLN A 98 -3.39 1.83 9.14
N ASP A 99 -3.21 3.15 9.14
CA ASP A 99 -3.86 4.05 8.19
C ASP A 99 -2.86 5.00 7.53
N TYR A 100 -3.25 5.58 6.40
CA TYR A 100 -2.50 6.68 5.80
C TYR A 100 -2.64 7.93 6.66
N ILE A 101 -1.59 8.71 6.73
CA ILE A 101 -1.54 9.92 7.56
C ILE A 101 -1.41 11.13 6.65
N TYR A 102 -2.44 11.95 6.64
CA TYR A 102 -2.43 13.26 6.00
C TYR A 102 -2.21 14.34 7.03
N THR A 103 -1.15 15.12 6.85
CA THR A 103 -0.82 16.27 7.69
C THR A 103 -0.95 17.52 6.84
N TYR A 104 -1.91 18.35 7.16
CA TYR A 104 -2.09 19.66 6.57
C TYR A 104 -1.22 20.68 7.31
N THR A 105 -0.39 21.40 6.60
CA THR A 105 0.47 22.46 7.16
C THR A 105 -0.14 23.82 6.91
N ASP A 106 -0.49 24.10 5.66
CA ASP A 106 -1.14 25.31 5.19
C ASP A 106 -1.80 25.05 3.81
N SER A 107 -2.38 26.09 3.19
CA SER A 107 -3.05 25.97 1.89
C SER A 107 -2.13 25.48 0.76
N GLU A 108 -0.82 25.69 0.89
CA GLU A 108 0.18 25.35 -0.12
C GLU A 108 0.93 24.03 0.19
N ASN A 109 0.83 23.54 1.43
CA ASN A 109 1.68 22.48 1.92
C ASN A 109 0.93 21.38 2.67
N TYR A 110 1.25 20.14 2.34
CA TYR A 110 0.82 18.94 3.07
C TYR A 110 1.94 17.91 3.12
N ILE A 111 1.80 16.94 4.00
CA ILE A 111 2.57 15.70 4.00
C ILE A 111 1.57 14.56 4.02
N LEU A 112 1.67 13.66 3.05
CA LEU A 112 0.91 12.42 3.02
C LEU A 112 1.88 11.26 3.14
N LYS A 113 1.72 10.41 4.17
CA LYS A 113 2.62 9.29 4.43
C LYS A 113 1.89 7.98 4.68
N ALA A 114 2.59 6.89 4.35
CA ALA A 114 2.24 5.52 4.70
C ALA A 114 3.41 4.86 5.42
N CYS A 115 3.14 4.08 6.45
CA CYS A 115 4.14 3.24 7.09
C CYS A 115 4.39 2.00 6.22
N LEU A 116 5.66 1.69 5.93
CA LEU A 116 6.05 0.52 5.16
C LEU A 116 6.33 -0.67 6.11
N GLU A 117 6.09 -1.88 5.64
CA GLU A 117 6.40 -3.10 6.37
C GLU A 117 7.81 -3.62 6.04
N ASN A 118 8.24 -3.47 4.78
CA ASN A 118 9.55 -3.90 4.32
C ASN A 118 10.62 -2.87 4.66
N LYS A 119 11.49 -3.21 5.61
CA LYS A 119 12.61 -2.36 6.07
C LYS A 119 13.72 -2.16 5.02
N SER A 120 13.78 -3.00 4.00
CA SER A 120 14.78 -2.95 2.94
C SER A 120 14.28 -2.23 1.68
N ASP A 121 13.20 -1.45 1.80
CA ASP A 121 12.64 -0.71 0.67
C ASP A 121 13.54 0.48 0.32
N ASP A 122 13.93 0.59 -0.95
CA ASP A 122 14.83 1.64 -1.47
C ASP A 122 14.27 3.06 -1.37
N LYS A 123 12.95 3.19 -1.26
CA LYS A 123 12.24 4.47 -1.10
C LYS A 123 11.75 4.71 0.32
N GLY A 124 12.05 3.79 1.22
CA GLY A 124 11.71 3.92 2.62
C GLY A 124 12.60 4.94 3.33
N VAL A 125 12.00 5.84 4.11
CA VAL A 125 12.69 6.81 4.96
C VAL A 125 12.42 6.47 6.40
N LEU A 126 13.43 6.60 7.27
CA LEU A 126 13.29 6.37 8.70
C LEU A 126 12.22 7.28 9.32
N ASP A 127 11.30 6.69 10.07
CA ASP A 127 10.27 7.41 10.83
C ASP A 127 9.91 6.61 12.10
N ALA A 128 10.25 7.16 13.26
CA ALA A 128 9.99 6.52 14.55
C ALA A 128 8.49 6.40 14.90
N THR A 129 7.62 7.08 14.16
CA THR A 129 6.15 6.98 14.35
C THR A 129 5.55 5.76 13.66
N CYS A 130 6.32 5.10 12.78
CA CYS A 130 5.91 3.86 12.13
C CYS A 130 6.42 2.64 12.92
N THR A 131 5.58 1.63 13.11
CA THR A 131 5.93 0.40 13.85
C THR A 131 7.14 -0.33 13.23
N SER A 132 7.28 -0.29 11.91
CA SER A 132 8.44 -0.84 11.19
C SER A 132 9.68 0.03 11.28
N GLY A 133 9.52 1.32 11.67
CA GLY A 133 10.57 2.34 11.63
C GLY A 133 10.78 2.98 10.25
N TYR A 134 9.95 2.67 9.24
CA TYR A 134 10.08 3.17 7.87
C TYR A 134 8.76 3.69 7.33
N LYS A 135 8.82 4.79 6.56
CA LYS A 135 7.68 5.39 5.84
C LYS A 135 8.00 5.61 4.39
N TYR A 136 6.95 5.73 3.59
CA TYR A 136 6.96 6.38 2.29
C TYR A 136 6.10 7.65 2.39
N GLU A 137 6.60 8.78 1.90
CA GLU A 137 5.86 10.05 1.94
C GLU A 137 5.85 10.73 0.59
N VAL A 138 4.77 11.48 0.34
CA VAL A 138 4.63 12.40 -0.78
C VAL A 138 4.26 13.78 -0.26
N ARG A 139 4.73 14.80 -0.95
CA ARG A 139 4.50 16.21 -0.67
C ARG A 139 3.99 16.90 -1.93
N PRO A 140 3.48 18.12 -1.85
CA PRO A 140 3.25 18.92 -3.04
C PRO A 140 4.49 18.89 -3.94
N TRP A 141 4.30 18.96 -5.25
CA TRP A 141 5.42 19.19 -6.15
C TRP A 141 6.06 20.49 -5.71
N GLU A 142 7.24 20.41 -5.13
CA GLU A 142 8.08 21.58 -4.99
C GLU A 142 8.29 22.14 -6.41
N THR A 143 7.59 23.23 -6.73
CA THR A 143 8.19 24.18 -7.65
C THR A 143 9.52 24.50 -6.99
N LYS A 144 10.61 23.87 -7.50
CA LYS A 144 11.95 24.36 -7.20
C LYS A 144 11.86 25.85 -7.37
N LYS A 145 11.78 26.60 -6.27
CA LYS A 145 12.13 27.98 -6.26
C LYS A 145 13.57 27.97 -6.76
N LEU A 146 13.75 28.21 -8.04
CA LEU A 146 15.00 28.69 -8.57
C LEU A 146 15.24 29.97 -7.80
N LEU A 147 15.99 29.84 -6.71
CA LEU A 147 16.57 30.99 -6.06
C LEU A 147 17.48 31.68 -7.09
N PRO A 148 17.38 33.00 -7.22
CA PRO A 148 18.19 33.78 -8.15
C PRO A 148 19.68 33.64 -7.83
#